data_97296707c6970cef76aee24e9a2ee6d3
#
_entry.id   97296707c6970cef76aee24e9a2ee6d3
#
_cell.length_a   1.000
_cell.length_b   1.000
_cell.length_c   1.000
_cell.angle_alpha   90.00
_cell.angle_beta   90.00
_cell.angle_gamma   90.00
#
_symmetry.space_group_name_H-M   'P 1'
#
loop_
_entity.id
_entity.type
_entity.pdbx_description
1 polymer ?
#
loop_
_entity_poly.entity_id
_entity_poly.type
_entity_poly.pdbx_seq_one_letter_code
_entity_poly.pdbx_strand_id
1 'polypeptide(L)'
;MPIHVLSPDVSSQIAAGEVIERPASVVKELLENALDSGARHITIITAGAGQRLVEVGDDGCGIQTDELSLAVARHATSKLSSAEDLFHITTLGFRGEALASIGSVARLTITSRPADGAVGARLRVEGGQVGAVEPVGAPVGTVVRVEDLFYNVPARLKFLKHDTTERRLMDTLVTRYALAYPTVRFHLQQEGRPALQTSGSGDRREVLATLYGVEVARQMIEVLAGDEILQLAGYISPPTLTRSNRREITFFVNGRPVQDSSLIAAVVQAYHTLLMVGRYPLAALFLELPPETVDVNVHPTKAEVRFRDPKGVFSSVQRGVRRALLAHTPVPEVSAGLGQQLHWTTPSWGERQETIDERLWTTGKRREIPDRQPLSPIPSPYPHGVPLLRLIGQVALTYLVAEGPDGLYLIDQHAAHERVLFERFISQHQRVDQLDRSRQHEPDSQSVSAIPAQSLLQPVTVDLPPGSARLLIEQLPLLRHLGFQVEQFGPGTFLVRAVPSLLTGIDPALALHAVVEDFEEDETPLQTEVEAKIIARVCKRAAVKAGQILSPEEQRTLLQDLEACQSPRTCPHGRPTMIHLTVDLLERQFGRKGPR
;
A
#
# COMPACT_ATOMS: atom_id res chain seq x y z
N MET A 1 4.62 -21.76 -45.71
CA MET A 1 4.18 -23.03 -45.06
C MET A 1 2.67 -23.14 -45.24
N PRO A 2 2.11 -24.31 -45.56
CA PRO A 2 0.67 -24.48 -45.70
C PRO A 2 0.00 -24.41 -44.32
N ILE A 3 -1.19 -23.81 -44.30
CA ILE A 3 -2.06 -23.75 -43.09
C ILE A 3 -2.70 -25.13 -42.94
N HIS A 4 -2.67 -25.71 -41.74
CA HIS A 4 -3.33 -26.97 -41.38
C HIS A 4 -4.06 -26.87 -40.05
N VAL A 5 -5.08 -27.68 -39.87
CA VAL A 5 -5.84 -27.77 -38.60
C VAL A 5 -4.99 -28.58 -37.62
N LEU A 6 -4.82 -28.03 -36.41
CA LEU A 6 -4.10 -28.72 -35.33
C LEU A 6 -4.93 -29.91 -34.81
N SER A 7 -4.23 -30.92 -34.30
CA SER A 7 -4.91 -32.02 -33.62
C SER A 7 -5.64 -31.51 -32.36
N PRO A 8 -6.76 -32.13 -31.94
CA PRO A 8 -7.48 -31.74 -30.72
C PRO A 8 -6.59 -31.67 -29.48
N ASP A 9 -5.62 -32.58 -29.35
CA ASP A 9 -4.69 -32.62 -28.21
C ASP A 9 -3.76 -31.41 -28.21
N VAL A 10 -3.19 -31.05 -29.34
CA VAL A 10 -2.30 -29.88 -29.46
C VAL A 10 -3.08 -28.59 -29.24
N SER A 11 -4.25 -28.48 -29.86
CA SER A 11 -5.10 -27.28 -29.64
C SER A 11 -5.52 -27.15 -28.17
N SER A 12 -5.77 -28.28 -27.49
CA SER A 12 -6.08 -28.34 -26.06
C SER A 12 -4.92 -27.88 -25.18
N GLN A 13 -3.71 -28.33 -25.48
CA GLN A 13 -2.50 -27.91 -24.75
C GLN A 13 -2.17 -26.45 -24.96
N ILE A 14 -2.41 -25.88 -26.14
CA ILE A 14 -2.23 -24.44 -26.40
C ILE A 14 -3.22 -23.64 -25.59
N ALA A 15 -4.52 -23.95 -25.67
CA ALA A 15 -5.56 -23.25 -24.93
C ALA A 15 -5.40 -23.39 -23.40
N ALA A 16 -5.03 -24.60 -22.93
CA ALA A 16 -4.70 -24.79 -21.51
C ALA A 16 -3.56 -23.88 -21.08
N GLY A 17 -2.69 -23.53 -22.01
CA GLY A 17 -1.56 -22.65 -21.80
C GLY A 17 -1.88 -21.21 -21.54
N GLU A 18 -2.95 -20.74 -22.02
CA GLU A 18 -3.42 -19.37 -21.78
C GLU A 18 -4.11 -19.26 -20.42
N VAL A 19 -4.63 -20.36 -19.87
CA VAL A 19 -5.34 -20.41 -18.59
C VAL A 19 -4.41 -20.84 -17.45
N ILE A 20 -3.62 -21.90 -17.66
CA ILE A 20 -2.74 -22.52 -16.65
C ILE A 20 -1.28 -22.28 -17.00
N GLU A 21 -0.71 -21.20 -16.47
CA GLU A 21 0.70 -20.85 -16.69
C GLU A 21 1.64 -21.47 -15.64
N ARG A 22 1.15 -21.68 -14.42
CA ARG A 22 1.92 -22.12 -13.24
C ARG A 22 1.07 -22.79 -12.17
N PRO A 23 1.68 -23.43 -11.14
CA PRO A 23 0.94 -24.06 -10.04
C PRO A 23 -0.04 -23.13 -9.33
N ALA A 24 0.32 -21.86 -9.10
CA ALA A 24 -0.57 -20.88 -8.48
C ALA A 24 -1.84 -20.62 -9.32
N SER A 25 -1.79 -20.77 -10.66
CA SER A 25 -2.99 -20.67 -11.52
C SER A 25 -3.96 -21.83 -11.25
N VAL A 26 -3.43 -23.05 -11.06
CA VAL A 26 -4.25 -24.21 -10.67
C VAL A 26 -4.92 -23.98 -9.34
N VAL A 27 -4.14 -23.58 -8.30
CA VAL A 27 -4.70 -23.28 -6.97
C VAL A 27 -5.77 -22.21 -7.06
N LYS A 28 -5.57 -21.16 -7.87
CA LYS A 28 -6.55 -20.09 -8.06
C LYS A 28 -7.89 -20.60 -8.59
N GLU A 29 -7.87 -21.31 -9.73
CA GLU A 29 -9.10 -21.78 -10.35
C GLU A 29 -9.85 -22.79 -9.47
N LEU A 30 -9.14 -23.69 -8.79
CA LEU A 30 -9.75 -24.65 -7.87
C LEU A 30 -10.33 -23.96 -6.63
N LEU A 31 -9.63 -22.97 -6.09
CA LEU A 31 -10.07 -22.18 -4.94
C LEU A 31 -11.32 -21.34 -5.27
N GLU A 32 -11.33 -20.70 -6.46
CA GLU A 32 -12.52 -19.97 -6.95
C GLU A 32 -13.73 -20.89 -7.10
N ASN A 33 -13.54 -22.12 -7.59
CA ASN A 33 -14.62 -23.10 -7.68
C ASN A 33 -15.12 -23.54 -6.29
N ALA A 34 -14.22 -23.77 -5.33
CA ALA A 34 -14.57 -24.10 -3.97
C ALA A 34 -15.36 -22.97 -3.28
N LEU A 35 -14.98 -21.71 -3.50
CA LEU A 35 -15.73 -20.55 -2.99
C LEU A 35 -17.10 -20.41 -3.63
N ASP A 36 -17.18 -20.58 -4.95
CA ASP A 36 -18.45 -20.52 -5.71
C ASP A 36 -19.42 -21.67 -5.32
N SER A 37 -18.91 -22.81 -4.81
CA SER A 37 -19.75 -23.91 -4.28
C SER A 37 -20.39 -23.61 -2.92
N GLY A 38 -20.08 -22.44 -2.33
CA GLY A 38 -20.57 -22.03 -1.01
C GLY A 38 -19.85 -22.71 0.15
N ALA A 39 -18.62 -23.19 -0.05
CA ALA A 39 -17.82 -23.84 0.97
C ALA A 39 -17.51 -22.91 2.16
N ARG A 40 -17.49 -23.50 3.35
CA ARG A 40 -17.07 -22.84 4.60
C ARG A 40 -15.69 -23.33 5.08
N HIS A 41 -15.25 -24.48 4.61
CA HIS A 41 -13.93 -25.04 4.89
C HIS A 41 -13.26 -25.42 3.59
N ILE A 42 -12.08 -24.87 3.35
CA ILE A 42 -11.27 -25.16 2.17
C ILE A 42 -9.88 -25.58 2.63
N THR A 43 -9.48 -26.78 2.23
CA THR A 43 -8.15 -27.33 2.50
C THR A 43 -7.35 -27.36 1.20
N ILE A 44 -6.14 -26.79 1.22
CA ILE A 44 -5.22 -26.76 0.09
C ILE A 44 -3.94 -27.50 0.50
N ILE A 45 -3.57 -28.53 -0.24
CA ILE A 45 -2.34 -29.31 0.01
C ILE A 45 -1.48 -29.23 -1.25
N THR A 46 -0.20 -28.86 -1.08
CA THR A 46 0.76 -28.80 -2.19
C THR A 46 2.05 -29.54 -1.86
N ALA A 47 2.63 -30.15 -2.90
CA ALA A 47 3.93 -30.79 -2.80
C ALA A 47 4.75 -30.59 -4.10
N GLY A 48 6.10 -30.55 -3.99
CA GLY A 48 6.99 -30.24 -5.10
C GLY A 48 6.70 -28.84 -5.68
N ALA A 49 6.51 -27.84 -4.78
CA ALA A 49 6.11 -26.48 -5.16
C ALA A 49 4.86 -26.42 -6.07
N GLY A 50 3.94 -27.39 -5.90
CA GLY A 50 2.72 -27.53 -6.69
C GLY A 50 2.89 -28.22 -8.05
N GLN A 51 4.07 -28.67 -8.41
CA GLN A 51 4.30 -29.45 -9.64
C GLN A 51 3.89 -30.91 -9.42
N ARG A 52 4.29 -31.51 -8.29
CA ARG A 52 4.01 -32.90 -7.98
C ARG A 52 2.56 -33.11 -7.52
N LEU A 53 2.03 -32.18 -6.72
CA LEU A 53 0.68 -32.25 -6.17
C LEU A 53 0.14 -30.85 -5.91
N VAL A 54 -1.09 -30.64 -6.37
CA VAL A 54 -2.03 -29.62 -5.86
C VAL A 54 -3.34 -30.33 -5.57
N GLU A 55 -3.80 -30.29 -4.32
CA GLU A 55 -5.08 -30.83 -3.91
C GLU A 55 -5.90 -29.73 -3.23
N VAL A 56 -7.13 -29.54 -3.66
CA VAL A 56 -8.08 -28.62 -3.04
C VAL A 56 -9.32 -29.39 -2.68
N GLY A 57 -9.64 -29.40 -1.39
CA GLY A 57 -10.85 -30.02 -0.84
C GLY A 57 -11.75 -28.97 -0.22
N ASP A 58 -13.05 -29.06 -0.48
CA ASP A 58 -14.08 -28.17 0.02
C ASP A 58 -15.27 -28.94 0.61
N ASP A 59 -16.04 -28.27 1.46
CA ASP A 59 -17.30 -28.76 2.05
C ASP A 59 -18.53 -28.12 1.40
N GLY A 60 -18.43 -27.68 0.15
CA GLY A 60 -19.51 -27.03 -0.60
C GLY A 60 -20.63 -27.97 -1.05
N CYS A 61 -21.42 -27.50 -2.00
CA CYS A 61 -22.62 -28.24 -2.46
C CYS A 61 -22.32 -29.60 -3.14
N GLY A 62 -21.06 -29.82 -3.58
CA GLY A 62 -20.65 -30.99 -4.35
C GLY A 62 -21.14 -30.95 -5.81
N ILE A 63 -20.83 -32.02 -6.57
CA ILE A 63 -21.18 -32.19 -7.98
C ILE A 63 -21.99 -33.48 -8.09
N GLN A 64 -23.10 -33.45 -8.83
CA GLN A 64 -23.93 -34.64 -9.09
C GLN A 64 -23.14 -35.65 -9.95
N THR A 65 -23.41 -36.95 -9.72
CA THR A 65 -22.64 -38.04 -10.36
C THR A 65 -22.73 -37.99 -11.88
N ASP A 66 -23.88 -37.65 -12.43
CA ASP A 66 -24.16 -37.53 -13.87
C ASP A 66 -23.54 -36.25 -14.47
N GLU A 67 -23.26 -35.23 -13.68
CA GLU A 67 -22.63 -33.97 -14.09
C GLU A 67 -21.11 -34.02 -14.04
N LEU A 68 -20.49 -35.02 -13.38
CA LEU A 68 -19.03 -35.09 -13.21
C LEU A 68 -18.26 -35.10 -14.55
N SER A 69 -18.81 -35.81 -15.55
CA SER A 69 -18.22 -35.83 -16.90
C SER A 69 -18.36 -34.48 -17.62
N LEU A 70 -19.46 -33.76 -17.35
CA LEU A 70 -19.67 -32.41 -17.89
C LEU A 70 -18.75 -31.38 -17.22
N ALA A 71 -18.41 -31.55 -15.94
CA ALA A 71 -17.54 -30.64 -15.21
C ALA A 71 -16.12 -30.54 -15.82
N VAL A 72 -15.67 -31.57 -16.54
CA VAL A 72 -14.38 -31.58 -17.25
C VAL A 72 -14.52 -31.38 -18.77
N ALA A 73 -15.73 -31.17 -19.27
CA ALA A 73 -15.96 -30.81 -20.67
C ALA A 73 -15.70 -29.31 -20.89
N ARG A 74 -15.20 -28.99 -22.09
CA ARG A 74 -14.97 -27.58 -22.46
C ARG A 74 -16.30 -26.86 -22.67
N HIS A 75 -16.33 -25.58 -22.29
CA HIS A 75 -17.51 -24.71 -22.43
C HIS A 75 -18.74 -25.21 -21.65
N ALA A 76 -18.54 -26.10 -20.66
CA ALA A 76 -19.58 -26.53 -19.75
C ALA A 76 -19.47 -25.76 -18.43
N THR A 77 -20.54 -25.06 -18.07
CA THR A 77 -20.59 -24.25 -16.83
C THR A 77 -22.01 -24.25 -16.26
N SER A 78 -22.12 -24.30 -14.95
CA SER A 78 -23.38 -24.09 -14.21
C SER A 78 -23.62 -22.61 -13.86
N LYS A 79 -22.67 -21.71 -14.20
CA LYS A 79 -22.59 -20.34 -13.69
C LYS A 79 -23.14 -19.28 -14.65
N LEU A 80 -23.33 -19.63 -15.93
CA LEU A 80 -23.92 -18.78 -16.96
C LEU A 80 -24.93 -19.58 -17.76
N SER A 81 -26.06 -18.97 -18.08
CA SER A 81 -27.12 -19.58 -18.92
C SER A 81 -27.40 -18.76 -20.17
N SER A 82 -27.07 -17.48 -20.18
CA SER A 82 -27.32 -16.55 -21.28
C SER A 82 -26.15 -15.60 -21.54
N ALA A 83 -26.14 -14.96 -22.71
CA ALA A 83 -25.18 -13.91 -23.03
C ALA A 83 -25.33 -12.66 -22.15
N GLU A 84 -26.53 -12.43 -21.62
CA GLU A 84 -26.82 -11.31 -20.71
C GLU A 84 -26.14 -11.47 -19.36
N ASP A 85 -25.96 -12.73 -18.89
CA ASP A 85 -25.27 -13.05 -17.63
C ASP A 85 -23.81 -12.59 -17.65
N LEU A 86 -23.20 -12.42 -18.84
CA LEU A 86 -21.83 -11.89 -18.97
C LEU A 86 -21.69 -10.43 -18.48
N PHE A 87 -22.79 -9.68 -18.44
CA PHE A 87 -22.79 -8.31 -17.92
C PHE A 87 -23.07 -8.24 -16.41
N HIS A 88 -23.50 -9.37 -15.81
CA HIS A 88 -23.88 -9.47 -14.39
C HIS A 88 -23.17 -10.62 -13.67
N ILE A 89 -21.87 -10.77 -13.89
CA ILE A 89 -21.07 -11.85 -13.31
C ILE A 89 -20.96 -11.69 -11.79
N THR A 90 -21.62 -12.55 -11.04
CA THR A 90 -21.58 -12.59 -9.56
C THR A 90 -20.64 -13.67 -9.02
N THR A 91 -20.29 -14.69 -9.82
CA THR A 91 -19.41 -15.79 -9.46
C THR A 91 -17.93 -15.48 -9.78
N LEU A 92 -16.98 -16.11 -9.08
CA LEU A 92 -15.55 -15.94 -9.35
C LEU A 92 -15.12 -16.63 -10.64
N GLY A 93 -15.60 -17.85 -10.90
CA GLY A 93 -15.43 -18.58 -12.16
C GLY A 93 -16.66 -18.44 -13.06
N PHE A 94 -16.49 -18.47 -14.40
CA PHE A 94 -17.62 -18.42 -15.34
C PHE A 94 -17.35 -19.07 -16.71
N ARG A 95 -16.08 -19.30 -17.10
CA ARG A 95 -15.72 -19.72 -18.47
C ARG A 95 -15.94 -21.19 -18.78
N GLY A 96 -16.08 -22.08 -17.79
CA GLY A 96 -16.24 -23.52 -17.99
C GLY A 96 -15.05 -24.21 -18.64
N GLU A 97 -13.83 -23.72 -18.46
CA GLU A 97 -12.63 -24.24 -19.13
C GLU A 97 -11.52 -24.67 -18.14
N ALA A 98 -11.62 -24.30 -16.87
CA ALA A 98 -10.54 -24.50 -15.90
C ALA A 98 -10.19 -25.97 -15.69
N LEU A 99 -11.17 -26.82 -15.35
CA LEU A 99 -10.96 -28.25 -15.10
C LEU A 99 -10.54 -29.00 -16.35
N ALA A 100 -11.13 -28.68 -17.52
CA ALA A 100 -10.72 -29.23 -18.81
C ALA A 100 -9.25 -28.87 -19.15
N SER A 101 -8.87 -27.62 -18.92
CA SER A 101 -7.49 -27.14 -19.14
C SER A 101 -6.50 -27.83 -18.20
N ILE A 102 -6.81 -27.94 -16.90
CA ILE A 102 -5.98 -28.65 -15.92
C ILE A 102 -5.82 -30.12 -16.34
N GLY A 103 -6.92 -30.81 -16.65
CA GLY A 103 -6.90 -32.22 -17.05
C GLY A 103 -6.14 -32.51 -18.33
N SER A 104 -5.99 -31.52 -19.23
CA SER A 104 -5.20 -31.69 -20.46
C SER A 104 -3.69 -31.61 -20.22
N VAL A 105 -3.21 -31.01 -19.13
CA VAL A 105 -1.77 -30.81 -18.84
C VAL A 105 -1.30 -31.48 -17.54
N ALA A 106 -2.19 -32.23 -16.87
CA ALA A 106 -1.90 -32.91 -15.61
C ALA A 106 -2.69 -34.21 -15.48
N ARG A 107 -2.46 -34.96 -14.41
CA ARG A 107 -3.31 -36.05 -13.96
C ARG A 107 -4.31 -35.49 -12.96
N LEU A 108 -5.56 -35.37 -13.38
CA LEU A 108 -6.65 -34.79 -12.60
C LEU A 108 -7.54 -35.90 -12.03
N THR A 109 -7.81 -35.85 -10.73
CA THR A 109 -8.82 -36.71 -10.07
C THR A 109 -9.82 -35.81 -9.35
N ILE A 110 -11.09 -35.96 -9.66
CA ILE A 110 -12.20 -35.27 -8.99
C ILE A 110 -12.97 -36.31 -8.21
N THR A 111 -13.14 -36.09 -6.92
CA THR A 111 -14.00 -36.91 -6.03
C THR A 111 -15.03 -35.98 -5.43
N SER A 112 -16.28 -36.24 -5.65
CA SER A 112 -17.36 -35.37 -5.15
C SER A 112 -18.56 -36.15 -4.66
N ARG A 113 -19.26 -35.57 -3.65
CA ARG A 113 -20.53 -36.06 -3.16
C ARG A 113 -21.41 -34.85 -2.83
N PRO A 114 -22.57 -34.69 -3.49
CA PRO A 114 -23.55 -33.69 -3.12
C PRO A 114 -24.21 -34.02 -1.77
N ALA A 115 -24.81 -33.02 -1.12
CA ALA A 115 -25.40 -33.18 0.22
C ALA A 115 -26.58 -34.16 0.25
N ASP A 116 -27.32 -34.26 -0.85
CA ASP A 116 -28.45 -35.17 -1.05
C ASP A 116 -28.04 -36.56 -1.58
N GLY A 117 -26.75 -36.72 -1.98
CA GLY A 117 -26.21 -37.96 -2.52
C GLY A 117 -25.81 -38.97 -1.43
N ALA A 118 -26.31 -40.21 -1.54
CA ALA A 118 -25.95 -41.29 -0.62
C ALA A 118 -24.51 -41.79 -0.80
N VAL A 119 -24.00 -41.74 -2.04
CA VAL A 119 -22.65 -42.22 -2.45
C VAL A 119 -21.98 -41.15 -3.24
N GLY A 120 -20.68 -40.97 -3.05
CA GLY A 120 -19.85 -40.06 -3.87
C GLY A 120 -19.41 -40.72 -5.17
N ALA A 121 -18.90 -39.91 -6.06
CA ALA A 121 -18.37 -40.35 -7.34
C ALA A 121 -16.97 -39.82 -7.59
N ARG A 122 -16.18 -40.59 -8.33
CA ARG A 122 -14.83 -40.22 -8.73
C ARG A 122 -14.67 -40.26 -10.24
N LEU A 123 -14.03 -39.24 -10.78
CA LEU A 123 -13.64 -39.16 -12.17
C LEU A 123 -12.13 -38.90 -12.26
N ARG A 124 -11.46 -39.57 -13.22
CA ARG A 124 -10.05 -39.35 -13.55
C ARG A 124 -9.91 -38.83 -14.96
N VAL A 125 -9.01 -37.88 -15.14
CA VAL A 125 -8.65 -37.34 -16.45
C VAL A 125 -7.13 -37.33 -16.55
N GLU A 126 -6.57 -37.89 -17.61
CA GLU A 126 -5.13 -37.93 -17.81
C GLU A 126 -4.80 -37.45 -19.24
N GLY A 127 -4.08 -36.30 -19.32
CA GLY A 127 -3.69 -35.72 -20.62
C GLY A 127 -4.87 -35.37 -21.53
N GLY A 128 -6.03 -35.06 -20.96
CA GLY A 128 -7.27 -34.80 -21.70
C GLY A 128 -8.16 -36.02 -21.94
N GLN A 129 -7.69 -37.23 -21.65
CA GLN A 129 -8.50 -38.46 -21.75
C GLN A 129 -9.35 -38.62 -20.48
N VAL A 130 -10.66 -38.64 -20.67
CA VAL A 130 -11.63 -38.76 -19.60
C VAL A 130 -11.94 -40.23 -19.31
N GLY A 131 -11.72 -40.65 -18.06
CA GLY A 131 -12.02 -42.01 -17.61
C GLY A 131 -13.51 -42.23 -17.29
N ALA A 132 -13.85 -43.43 -16.82
CA ALA A 132 -15.20 -43.75 -16.34
C ALA A 132 -15.46 -43.09 -14.96
N VAL A 133 -16.71 -42.75 -14.70
CA VAL A 133 -17.16 -42.33 -13.38
C VAL A 133 -17.33 -43.55 -12.48
N GLU A 134 -16.66 -43.59 -11.34
CA GLU A 134 -16.64 -44.69 -10.39
C GLU A 134 -17.35 -44.27 -9.09
N PRO A 135 -18.24 -45.07 -8.52
CA PRO A 135 -18.81 -44.81 -7.20
C PRO A 135 -17.73 -44.96 -6.13
N VAL A 136 -17.68 -44.04 -5.16
CA VAL A 136 -16.70 -44.03 -4.07
C VAL A 136 -17.29 -43.45 -2.78
N GLY A 137 -16.84 -43.91 -1.64
CA GLY A 137 -17.13 -43.25 -0.37
C GLY A 137 -16.40 -41.91 -0.27
N ALA A 138 -17.17 -40.82 -0.09
CA ALA A 138 -16.61 -39.49 0.06
C ALA A 138 -17.43 -38.66 1.08
N PRO A 139 -16.81 -37.71 1.78
CA PRO A 139 -17.57 -36.70 2.54
C PRO A 139 -18.35 -35.79 1.57
N VAL A 140 -19.32 -35.03 2.10
CA VAL A 140 -20.01 -33.97 1.33
C VAL A 140 -18.99 -32.90 0.89
N GLY A 141 -19.16 -32.44 -0.34
CA GLY A 141 -18.24 -31.44 -0.97
C GLY A 141 -17.45 -32.06 -2.10
N THR A 142 -16.35 -31.42 -2.47
CA THR A 142 -15.51 -31.82 -3.60
C THR A 142 -14.02 -31.82 -3.23
N VAL A 143 -13.31 -32.86 -3.67
CA VAL A 143 -11.84 -32.91 -3.59
C VAL A 143 -11.31 -33.01 -5.03
N VAL A 144 -10.54 -32.02 -5.44
CA VAL A 144 -9.85 -31.99 -6.74
C VAL A 144 -8.36 -32.15 -6.50
N ARG A 145 -7.80 -33.23 -7.05
CA ARG A 145 -6.40 -33.59 -6.94
C ARG A 145 -5.73 -33.53 -8.31
N VAL A 146 -4.67 -32.75 -8.41
CA VAL A 146 -3.88 -32.52 -9.63
C VAL A 146 -2.46 -33.00 -9.36
N GLU A 147 -2.04 -33.99 -10.10
CA GLU A 147 -0.70 -34.60 -9.97
C GLU A 147 0.10 -34.42 -11.26
N ASP A 148 1.43 -34.32 -11.10
CA ASP A 148 2.40 -34.24 -12.19
C ASP A 148 2.08 -33.13 -13.20
N LEU A 149 1.86 -31.91 -12.71
CA LEU A 149 1.53 -30.74 -13.54
C LEU A 149 2.58 -30.53 -14.64
N PHE A 150 2.13 -30.39 -15.90
CA PHE A 150 2.95 -30.23 -17.11
C PHE A 150 3.79 -31.47 -17.51
N TYR A 151 3.45 -32.67 -17.04
CA TYR A 151 4.19 -33.89 -17.39
C TYR A 151 4.27 -34.14 -18.89
N ASN A 152 3.21 -33.76 -19.63
CA ASN A 152 3.11 -33.90 -21.11
C ASN A 152 3.46 -32.61 -21.86
N VAL A 153 3.89 -31.54 -21.16
CA VAL A 153 4.31 -30.26 -21.76
C VAL A 153 5.64 -29.81 -21.16
N PRO A 154 6.76 -30.55 -21.40
CA PRO A 154 8.03 -30.31 -20.71
C PRO A 154 8.65 -28.94 -21.00
N ALA A 155 8.29 -28.31 -22.12
CA ALA A 155 8.71 -26.95 -22.41
C ALA A 155 8.26 -25.96 -21.32
N ARG A 156 7.07 -26.14 -20.70
CA ARG A 156 6.55 -25.29 -19.65
C ARG A 156 7.26 -25.43 -18.32
N LEU A 157 7.71 -26.64 -17.97
CA LEU A 157 8.51 -26.86 -16.76
C LEU A 157 9.76 -25.97 -16.74
N LYS A 158 10.35 -25.67 -17.92
CA LYS A 158 11.53 -24.79 -18.03
C LYS A 158 11.23 -23.31 -17.74
N PHE A 159 9.97 -22.88 -17.81
CA PHE A 159 9.56 -21.50 -17.53
C PHE A 159 9.08 -21.29 -16.09
N LEU A 160 8.97 -22.35 -15.30
CA LEU A 160 8.67 -22.22 -13.88
C LEU A 160 9.85 -21.58 -13.14
N LYS A 161 9.53 -20.79 -12.13
CA LYS A 161 10.53 -20.18 -11.25
C LYS A 161 11.05 -21.20 -10.24
N HIS A 162 12.01 -20.79 -9.42
CA HIS A 162 12.48 -21.63 -8.31
C HIS A 162 11.33 -22.00 -7.36
N ASP A 163 11.40 -23.19 -6.77
CA ASP A 163 10.39 -23.76 -5.86
C ASP A 163 9.96 -22.80 -4.76
N THR A 164 10.93 -22.07 -4.19
CA THR A 164 10.64 -21.06 -3.16
C THR A 164 9.75 -19.92 -3.68
N THR A 165 9.93 -19.54 -4.95
CA THR A 165 9.13 -18.49 -5.59
C THR A 165 7.72 -18.99 -5.89
N GLU A 166 7.58 -20.22 -6.44
CA GLU A 166 6.26 -20.80 -6.73
C GLU A 166 5.46 -21.01 -5.44
N ARG A 167 6.08 -21.51 -4.37
CA ARG A 167 5.45 -21.61 -3.04
C ARG A 167 4.94 -20.27 -2.53
N ARG A 168 5.78 -19.23 -2.59
CA ARG A 168 5.41 -17.87 -2.18
C ARG A 168 4.26 -17.28 -3.00
N LEU A 169 4.17 -17.60 -4.30
CA LEU A 169 3.05 -17.15 -5.13
C LEU A 169 1.73 -17.79 -4.68
N MET A 170 1.74 -19.08 -4.32
CA MET A 170 0.58 -19.78 -3.76
C MET A 170 0.19 -19.22 -2.40
N ASP A 171 1.16 -18.98 -1.50
CA ASP A 171 0.91 -18.33 -0.20
C ASP A 171 0.23 -16.98 -0.37
N THR A 172 0.78 -16.12 -1.22
CA THR A 172 0.22 -14.79 -1.49
C THR A 172 -1.20 -14.88 -2.04
N LEU A 173 -1.46 -15.85 -2.92
CA LEU A 173 -2.77 -16.07 -3.50
C LEU A 173 -3.79 -16.46 -2.43
N VAL A 174 -3.50 -17.52 -1.65
CA VAL A 174 -4.42 -18.02 -0.60
C VAL A 174 -4.65 -16.96 0.48
N THR A 175 -3.61 -16.23 0.85
CA THR A 175 -3.70 -15.06 1.75
C THR A 175 -4.71 -14.03 1.28
N ARG A 176 -4.69 -13.68 -0.01
CA ARG A 176 -5.65 -12.72 -0.59
C ARG A 176 -7.08 -13.22 -0.48
N TYR A 177 -7.33 -14.49 -0.81
CA TYR A 177 -8.68 -15.05 -0.67
C TYR A 177 -9.12 -15.15 0.79
N ALA A 178 -8.23 -15.46 1.72
CA ALA A 178 -8.54 -15.46 3.14
C ALA A 178 -8.99 -14.07 3.64
N LEU A 179 -8.36 -13.00 3.15
CA LEU A 179 -8.79 -11.62 3.45
C LEU A 179 -10.14 -11.26 2.80
N ALA A 180 -10.38 -11.73 1.56
CA ALA A 180 -11.62 -11.47 0.85
C ALA A 180 -12.82 -12.20 1.50
N TYR A 181 -12.59 -13.44 1.96
CA TYR A 181 -13.61 -14.34 2.49
C TYR A 181 -13.33 -14.75 3.94
N PRO A 182 -13.41 -13.81 4.90
CA PRO A 182 -13.04 -14.07 6.30
C PRO A 182 -13.96 -15.07 7.01
N THR A 183 -15.16 -15.32 6.46
CA THR A 183 -16.12 -16.33 6.95
C THR A 183 -15.77 -17.76 6.55
N VAL A 184 -14.80 -17.93 5.64
CA VAL A 184 -14.32 -19.22 5.17
C VAL A 184 -13.05 -19.60 5.94
N ARG A 185 -12.99 -20.84 6.42
CA ARG A 185 -11.79 -21.40 7.04
C ARG A 185 -10.87 -21.93 5.95
N PHE A 186 -9.69 -21.34 5.83
CA PHE A 186 -8.63 -21.82 4.93
C PHE A 186 -7.59 -22.59 5.72
N HIS A 187 -7.20 -23.73 5.17
CA HIS A 187 -6.06 -24.53 5.66
C HIS A 187 -5.11 -24.82 4.51
N LEU A 188 -3.97 -24.14 4.47
CA LEU A 188 -2.92 -24.36 3.47
C LEU A 188 -1.80 -25.17 4.09
N GLN A 189 -1.48 -26.31 3.47
CA GLN A 189 -0.36 -27.18 3.83
C GLN A 189 0.60 -27.30 2.65
N GLN A 190 1.87 -27.02 2.89
CA GLN A 190 2.93 -27.12 1.89
C GLN A 190 4.02 -28.08 2.38
N GLU A 191 4.42 -29.02 1.53
CA GLU A 191 5.43 -30.04 1.87
C GLU A 191 5.16 -30.74 3.23
N GLY A 192 3.89 -31.02 3.52
CA GLY A 192 3.46 -31.66 4.76
C GLY A 192 3.46 -30.75 6.00
N ARG A 193 3.72 -29.45 5.86
CA ARG A 193 3.73 -28.48 6.96
C ARG A 193 2.61 -27.44 6.79
N PRO A 194 1.93 -27.04 7.87
CA PRO A 194 0.96 -25.97 7.81
C PRO A 194 1.65 -24.65 7.45
N ALA A 195 1.16 -23.96 6.43
CA ALA A 195 1.64 -22.66 5.97
C ALA A 195 0.66 -21.53 6.35
N LEU A 196 -0.66 -21.77 6.28
CA LEU A 196 -1.70 -20.81 6.67
C LEU A 196 -2.88 -21.57 7.27
N GLN A 197 -3.45 -21.03 8.35
CA GLN A 197 -4.70 -21.51 8.92
C GLN A 197 -5.52 -20.32 9.44
N THR A 198 -6.76 -20.16 8.97
CA THR A 198 -7.70 -19.14 9.43
C THR A 198 -8.86 -19.76 10.19
N SER A 199 -9.50 -18.99 11.06
CA SER A 199 -10.62 -19.46 11.90
C SER A 199 -11.94 -19.55 11.16
N GLY A 200 -12.17 -18.71 10.15
CA GLY A 200 -13.48 -18.53 9.50
C GLY A 200 -14.47 -17.75 10.36
N SER A 201 -14.01 -16.92 11.30
CA SER A 201 -14.84 -16.14 12.23
C SER A 201 -15.63 -15.00 11.57
N GLY A 202 -15.24 -14.56 10.38
CA GLY A 202 -15.78 -13.37 9.71
C GLY A 202 -15.02 -12.09 10.06
N ASP A 203 -14.12 -12.12 11.03
CA ASP A 203 -13.31 -10.97 11.42
C ASP A 203 -12.04 -10.84 10.55
N ARG A 204 -12.02 -9.84 9.66
CA ARG A 204 -10.85 -9.53 8.83
C ARG A 204 -9.63 -9.14 9.63
N ARG A 205 -9.80 -8.55 10.81
CA ARG A 205 -8.67 -8.17 11.69
C ARG A 205 -7.98 -9.42 12.27
N GLU A 206 -8.74 -10.48 12.58
CA GLU A 206 -8.18 -11.77 12.98
C GLU A 206 -7.38 -12.41 11.84
N VAL A 207 -7.88 -12.34 10.61
CA VAL A 207 -7.13 -12.80 9.43
C VAL A 207 -5.84 -11.99 9.27
N LEU A 208 -5.89 -10.66 9.38
CA LEU A 208 -4.70 -9.82 9.35
C LEU A 208 -3.70 -10.17 10.46
N ALA A 209 -4.18 -10.50 11.67
CA ALA A 209 -3.34 -10.95 12.77
C ALA A 209 -2.64 -12.28 12.48
N THR A 210 -3.32 -13.19 11.82
CA THR A 210 -2.74 -14.46 11.36
C THR A 210 -1.67 -14.25 10.29
N LEU A 211 -1.85 -13.26 9.39
CA LEU A 211 -0.96 -13.00 8.26
C LEU A 211 0.27 -12.16 8.63
N TYR A 212 0.07 -11.13 9.40
CA TYR A 212 1.09 -10.10 9.67
C TYR A 212 1.53 -10.04 11.15
N GLY A 213 0.90 -10.84 11.99
CA GLY A 213 1.09 -10.80 13.43
C GLY A 213 0.13 -9.87 14.16
N VAL A 214 -0.16 -10.19 15.43
CA VAL A 214 -1.15 -9.49 16.27
C VAL A 214 -0.82 -8.00 16.43
N GLU A 215 0.46 -7.67 16.63
CA GLU A 215 0.88 -6.27 16.83
C GLU A 215 0.67 -5.42 15.59
N VAL A 216 0.93 -5.96 14.39
CA VAL A 216 0.68 -5.26 13.12
C VAL A 216 -0.82 -5.08 12.91
N ALA A 217 -1.61 -6.14 13.09
CA ALA A 217 -3.07 -6.09 12.91
C ALA A 217 -3.75 -5.09 13.87
N ARG A 218 -3.23 -4.97 15.10
CA ARG A 218 -3.73 -4.01 16.10
C ARG A 218 -3.46 -2.56 15.70
N GLN A 219 -2.33 -2.30 15.06
CA GLN A 219 -1.96 -0.96 14.59
C GLN A 219 -2.69 -0.54 13.31
N MET A 220 -3.26 -1.49 12.56
CA MET A 220 -3.97 -1.17 11.31
C MET A 220 -5.17 -0.27 11.56
N ILE A 221 -5.26 0.79 10.77
CA ILE A 221 -6.34 1.78 10.79
C ILE A 221 -7.47 1.27 9.92
N GLU A 222 -8.68 1.27 10.45
CA GLU A 222 -9.87 0.92 9.68
C GLU A 222 -10.27 2.08 8.76
N VAL A 223 -10.60 1.74 7.51
CA VAL A 223 -11.13 2.65 6.50
C VAL A 223 -12.58 2.28 6.27
N LEU A 224 -13.48 3.21 6.53
CA LEU A 224 -14.89 3.12 6.17
C LEU A 224 -15.27 4.42 5.48
N ALA A 225 -15.56 4.36 4.21
CA ALA A 225 -15.97 5.49 3.41
C ALA A 225 -16.95 5.03 2.32
N GLY A 226 -17.91 5.87 1.98
CA GLY A 226 -18.85 5.62 0.91
C GLY A 226 -19.22 6.92 0.25
N ASP A 227 -19.47 6.88 -1.04
CA ASP A 227 -20.05 7.95 -1.83
C ASP A 227 -21.03 7.34 -2.87
N GLU A 228 -21.48 8.15 -3.84
CA GLU A 228 -22.42 7.70 -4.88
C GLU A 228 -21.80 6.70 -5.87
N ILE A 229 -20.46 6.58 -5.89
CA ILE A 229 -19.72 5.78 -6.86
C ILE A 229 -19.39 4.40 -6.28
N LEU A 230 -18.92 4.35 -5.03
CA LEU A 230 -18.48 3.10 -4.40
C LEU A 230 -18.60 3.13 -2.86
N GLN A 231 -18.69 1.93 -2.27
CA GLN A 231 -18.44 1.71 -0.85
C GLN A 231 -17.01 1.21 -0.67
N LEU A 232 -16.25 1.85 0.22
CA LEU A 232 -14.87 1.52 0.53
C LEU A 232 -14.77 1.07 1.98
N ALA A 233 -14.34 -0.15 2.19
CA ALA A 233 -14.02 -0.69 3.52
C ALA A 233 -12.61 -1.28 3.53
N GLY A 234 -12.00 -1.44 4.68
CA GLY A 234 -10.73 -2.15 4.80
C GLY A 234 -9.80 -1.63 5.88
N TYR A 235 -8.53 -1.94 5.71
CA TYR A 235 -7.49 -1.64 6.68
C TYR A 235 -6.24 -1.09 5.99
N ILE A 236 -5.64 -0.08 6.60
CA ILE A 236 -4.40 0.54 6.14
C ILE A 236 -3.42 0.67 7.31
N SER A 237 -2.14 0.66 7.06
CA SER A 237 -1.14 0.85 8.11
C SER A 237 -0.98 2.33 8.49
N PRO A 238 -0.64 2.64 9.75
CA PRO A 238 -0.20 3.99 10.11
C PRO A 238 1.11 4.34 9.39
N PRO A 239 1.48 5.63 9.28
CA PRO A 239 2.74 6.07 8.66
C PRO A 239 4.01 5.48 9.28
N THR A 240 3.95 5.01 10.52
CA THR A 240 5.05 4.37 11.24
C THR A 240 5.32 2.93 10.77
N LEU A 241 4.31 2.28 10.17
CA LEU A 241 4.38 0.90 9.71
C LEU A 241 4.39 0.83 8.19
N THR A 242 5.57 0.62 7.60
CA THR A 242 5.78 0.69 6.15
C THR A 242 6.56 -0.50 5.59
N ARG A 243 6.51 -0.66 4.27
CA ARG A 243 7.25 -1.67 3.51
C ARG A 243 8.12 -1.00 2.44
N SER A 244 9.13 -1.72 1.96
CA SER A 244 10.02 -1.28 0.87
C SER A 244 9.41 -1.45 -0.53
N ASN A 245 8.29 -2.16 -0.65
CA ASN A 245 7.63 -2.41 -1.94
C ASN A 245 6.10 -2.32 -1.82
N ARG A 246 5.41 -2.27 -2.97
CA ARG A 246 3.95 -2.10 -3.08
C ARG A 246 3.16 -3.40 -2.99
N ARG A 247 3.81 -4.55 -2.80
CA ARG A 247 3.15 -5.89 -2.89
C ARG A 247 2.09 -6.10 -1.82
N GLU A 248 2.22 -5.37 -0.70
CA GLU A 248 1.29 -5.43 0.43
C GLU A 248 0.11 -4.44 0.32
N ILE A 249 -0.03 -3.76 -0.83
CA ILE A 249 -1.22 -2.98 -1.16
C ILE A 249 -2.14 -3.89 -1.98
N THR A 250 -3.21 -4.36 -1.36
CA THR A 250 -4.13 -5.33 -1.95
C THR A 250 -5.52 -4.73 -2.07
N PHE A 251 -6.15 -4.92 -3.24
CA PHE A 251 -7.51 -4.49 -3.52
C PHE A 251 -8.42 -5.65 -3.82
N PHE A 252 -9.66 -5.50 -3.41
CA PHE A 252 -10.75 -6.41 -3.72
C PHE A 252 -11.90 -5.61 -4.31
N VAL A 253 -12.36 -5.98 -5.49
CA VAL A 253 -13.52 -5.36 -6.16
C VAL A 253 -14.62 -6.40 -6.25
N ASN A 254 -15.75 -6.13 -5.57
CA ASN A 254 -16.87 -7.07 -5.48
C ASN A 254 -16.41 -8.49 -5.08
N GLY A 255 -15.53 -8.61 -4.07
CA GLY A 255 -14.98 -9.87 -3.57
C GLY A 255 -13.82 -10.46 -4.39
N ARG A 256 -13.46 -9.89 -5.54
CA ARG A 256 -12.35 -10.36 -6.39
C ARG A 256 -11.05 -9.65 -6.05
N PRO A 257 -9.94 -10.36 -5.82
CA PRO A 257 -8.63 -9.73 -5.70
C PRO A 257 -8.19 -9.12 -7.05
N VAL A 258 -7.85 -7.84 -7.03
CA VAL A 258 -7.52 -7.05 -8.23
C VAL A 258 -6.14 -6.44 -8.11
N GLN A 259 -5.39 -6.41 -9.22
CA GLN A 259 -4.14 -5.67 -9.37
C GLN A 259 -4.38 -4.51 -10.33
N ASP A 260 -4.50 -3.32 -9.79
CA ASP A 260 -4.72 -2.10 -10.57
C ASP A 260 -3.73 -1.02 -10.15
N SER A 261 -2.92 -0.56 -11.11
CA SER A 261 -1.89 0.44 -10.86
C SER A 261 -2.45 1.80 -10.47
N SER A 262 -3.66 2.15 -10.95
CA SER A 262 -4.35 3.39 -10.62
C SER A 262 -4.82 3.39 -9.16
N LEU A 263 -5.40 2.27 -8.69
CA LEU A 263 -5.79 2.11 -7.29
C LEU A 263 -4.58 2.14 -6.34
N ILE A 264 -3.47 1.49 -6.73
CA ILE A 264 -2.21 1.56 -5.97
C ILE A 264 -1.74 3.02 -5.90
N ALA A 265 -1.76 3.75 -7.02
CA ALA A 265 -1.38 5.16 -7.06
C ALA A 265 -2.29 6.02 -6.18
N ALA A 266 -3.61 5.74 -6.12
CA ALA A 266 -4.55 6.46 -5.26
C ALA A 266 -4.20 6.32 -3.77
N VAL A 267 -3.86 5.09 -3.32
CA VAL A 267 -3.41 4.87 -1.94
C VAL A 267 -2.07 5.56 -1.69
N VAL A 268 -1.07 5.38 -2.55
CA VAL A 268 0.24 6.03 -2.39
C VAL A 268 0.08 7.55 -2.32
N GLN A 269 -0.79 8.13 -3.17
CA GLN A 269 -1.05 9.56 -3.17
C GLN A 269 -1.81 10.01 -1.91
N ALA A 270 -2.68 9.18 -1.32
CA ALA A 270 -3.31 9.48 -0.04
C ALA A 270 -2.30 9.57 1.11
N TYR A 271 -1.22 8.80 1.03
CA TYR A 271 -0.10 8.86 1.98
C TYR A 271 0.95 9.91 1.61
N HIS A 272 0.82 10.59 0.47
CA HIS A 272 1.76 11.63 0.07
C HIS A 272 1.96 12.61 1.23
N THR A 273 3.21 12.95 1.52
CA THR A 273 3.65 13.78 2.65
C THR A 273 3.68 13.09 4.03
N LEU A 274 3.13 11.91 4.19
CA LEU A 274 3.11 11.17 5.47
C LEU A 274 4.15 10.04 5.51
N LEU A 275 4.53 9.48 4.37
CA LEU A 275 5.51 8.40 4.26
C LEU A 275 6.85 8.92 3.75
N MET A 276 7.91 8.23 4.13
CA MET A 276 9.23 8.37 3.49
C MET A 276 9.12 7.99 2.02
N VAL A 277 9.86 8.72 1.17
CA VAL A 277 9.97 8.37 -0.25
C VAL A 277 10.59 6.97 -0.38
N GLY A 278 9.98 6.12 -1.23
CA GLY A 278 10.37 4.71 -1.37
C GLY A 278 9.82 3.78 -0.27
N ARG A 279 8.94 4.28 0.59
CA ARG A 279 8.22 3.43 1.56
C ARG A 279 6.74 3.40 1.20
N TYR A 280 6.14 2.25 1.38
CA TYR A 280 4.76 1.97 1.00
C TYR A 280 3.97 1.44 2.20
N PRO A 281 2.67 1.74 2.28
CA PRO A 281 1.83 1.21 3.35
C PRO A 281 1.50 -0.26 3.12
N LEU A 282 1.07 -0.94 4.19
CA LEU A 282 0.22 -2.12 4.07
C LEU A 282 -1.22 -1.63 3.87
N ALA A 283 -1.93 -2.24 2.94
CA ALA A 283 -3.34 -1.93 2.73
C ALA A 283 -4.10 -3.16 2.23
N ALA A 284 -5.27 -3.41 2.80
CA ALA A 284 -6.24 -4.38 2.33
C ALA A 284 -7.58 -3.65 2.19
N LEU A 285 -7.94 -3.27 0.97
CA LEU A 285 -9.08 -2.41 0.68
C LEU A 285 -10.12 -3.14 -0.16
N PHE A 286 -11.36 -3.06 0.26
CA PHE A 286 -12.53 -3.70 -0.34
C PHE A 286 -13.41 -2.62 -0.95
N LEU A 287 -13.63 -2.72 -2.25
CA LEU A 287 -14.45 -1.82 -3.04
C LEU A 287 -15.71 -2.56 -3.46
N GLU A 288 -16.85 -2.04 -3.10
CA GLU A 288 -18.15 -2.52 -3.55
C GLU A 288 -18.74 -1.47 -4.50
N LEU A 289 -18.97 -1.90 -5.75
CA LEU A 289 -19.51 -1.07 -6.82
C LEU A 289 -20.67 -1.82 -7.52
N PRO A 290 -21.63 -1.10 -8.12
CA PRO A 290 -22.63 -1.71 -8.97
C PRO A 290 -21.97 -2.52 -10.09
N PRO A 291 -22.39 -3.80 -10.33
CA PRO A 291 -21.74 -4.69 -11.31
C PRO A 291 -21.62 -4.07 -12.72
N GLU A 292 -22.59 -3.28 -13.13
CA GLU A 292 -22.64 -2.60 -14.43
C GLU A 292 -21.59 -1.49 -14.59
N THR A 293 -20.89 -1.11 -13.52
CA THR A 293 -19.85 -0.07 -13.53
C THR A 293 -18.44 -0.65 -13.65
N VAL A 294 -18.32 -1.99 -13.60
CA VAL A 294 -17.02 -2.69 -13.60
C VAL A 294 -17.01 -3.81 -14.62
N ASP A 295 -16.11 -3.72 -15.60
CA ASP A 295 -15.85 -4.83 -16.52
C ASP A 295 -14.72 -5.71 -15.94
N VAL A 296 -15.06 -6.95 -15.61
CA VAL A 296 -14.13 -7.97 -15.05
C VAL A 296 -13.58 -8.92 -16.11
N ASN A 297 -14.06 -8.84 -17.36
CA ASN A 297 -13.64 -9.71 -18.45
C ASN A 297 -12.53 -9.09 -19.32
N VAL A 298 -11.57 -8.43 -18.70
CA VAL A 298 -10.49 -7.70 -19.39
C VAL A 298 -9.28 -8.59 -19.70
N HIS A 299 -8.91 -9.48 -18.78
CA HIS A 299 -7.71 -10.32 -18.89
C HIS A 299 -8.03 -11.79 -18.59
N PRO A 300 -7.36 -12.77 -19.24
CA PRO A 300 -7.59 -14.20 -18.99
C PRO A 300 -7.46 -14.60 -17.51
N THR A 301 -6.49 -14.02 -16.81
CA THR A 301 -6.28 -14.27 -15.36
C THR A 301 -7.24 -13.54 -14.44
N LYS A 302 -8.14 -12.69 -14.98
CA LYS A 302 -9.13 -11.90 -14.22
C LYS A 302 -8.50 -10.99 -13.13
N ALA A 303 -7.21 -10.71 -13.24
CA ALA A 303 -6.48 -9.90 -12.26
C ALA A 303 -6.66 -8.39 -12.47
N GLU A 304 -7.11 -7.97 -13.65
CA GLU A 304 -7.37 -6.59 -14.01
C GLU A 304 -8.86 -6.35 -14.22
N VAL A 305 -9.32 -5.16 -13.85
CA VAL A 305 -10.69 -4.71 -14.07
C VAL A 305 -10.68 -3.36 -14.79
N ARG A 306 -11.74 -3.05 -15.51
CA ARG A 306 -11.95 -1.71 -16.07
C ARG A 306 -13.15 -1.06 -15.42
N PHE A 307 -12.94 0.12 -14.86
CA PHE A 307 -14.01 0.92 -14.28
C PHE A 307 -14.64 1.80 -15.36
N ARG A 308 -15.95 1.98 -15.30
CA ARG A 308 -16.66 2.93 -16.17
C ARG A 308 -16.23 4.37 -15.91
N ASP A 309 -16.00 4.74 -14.63
CA ASP A 309 -15.41 6.01 -14.21
C ASP A 309 -14.12 5.81 -13.40
N PRO A 310 -12.96 5.62 -14.05
CA PRO A 310 -11.69 5.39 -13.36
C PRO A 310 -11.27 6.59 -12.49
N LYS A 311 -11.61 7.83 -12.89
CA LYS A 311 -11.24 9.06 -12.16
C LYS A 311 -12.05 9.19 -10.88
N GLY A 312 -13.35 8.90 -10.93
CA GLY A 312 -14.22 8.90 -9.77
C GLY A 312 -13.77 7.87 -8.74
N VAL A 313 -13.52 6.63 -9.16
CA VAL A 313 -13.03 5.55 -8.28
C VAL A 313 -11.68 5.92 -7.65
N PHE A 314 -10.72 6.41 -8.45
CA PHE A 314 -9.43 6.91 -7.95
C PHE A 314 -9.61 7.95 -6.84
N SER A 315 -10.41 8.98 -7.10
CA SER A 315 -10.63 10.10 -6.16
C SER A 315 -11.34 9.65 -4.88
N SER A 316 -12.29 8.70 -4.99
CA SER A 316 -13.03 8.17 -3.83
C SER A 316 -12.11 7.33 -2.93
N VAL A 317 -11.28 6.46 -3.51
CA VAL A 317 -10.27 5.69 -2.76
C VAL A 317 -9.27 6.63 -2.08
N GLN A 318 -8.71 7.59 -2.82
CA GLN A 318 -7.75 8.55 -2.29
C GLN A 318 -8.33 9.34 -1.10
N ARG A 319 -9.55 9.90 -1.27
CA ARG A 319 -10.22 10.68 -0.21
C ARG A 319 -10.55 9.84 1.01
N GLY A 320 -11.07 8.61 0.81
CA GLY A 320 -11.41 7.69 1.88
C GLY A 320 -10.19 7.31 2.73
N VAL A 321 -9.11 6.91 2.08
CA VAL A 321 -7.84 6.59 2.74
C VAL A 321 -7.25 7.82 3.44
N ARG A 322 -7.23 8.99 2.77
CA ARG A 322 -6.70 10.23 3.37
C ARG A 322 -7.48 10.65 4.60
N ARG A 323 -8.81 10.54 4.57
CA ARG A 323 -9.68 10.85 5.72
C ARG A 323 -9.37 9.96 6.93
N ALA A 324 -9.23 8.64 6.70
CA ALA A 324 -8.89 7.70 7.76
C ALA A 324 -7.51 8.01 8.38
N LEU A 325 -6.51 8.32 7.55
CA LEU A 325 -5.17 8.71 8.02
C LEU A 325 -5.21 9.96 8.89
N LEU A 326 -5.90 11.00 8.44
CA LEU A 326 -5.98 12.27 9.18
C LEU A 326 -6.71 12.11 10.52
N ALA A 327 -7.71 11.24 10.59
CA ALA A 327 -8.42 10.93 11.82
C ALA A 327 -7.53 10.20 12.86
N HIS A 328 -6.53 9.45 12.40
CA HIS A 328 -5.67 8.60 13.26
C HIS A 328 -4.23 9.09 13.37
N THR A 329 -3.90 10.26 12.84
CA THR A 329 -2.56 10.87 12.97
C THR A 329 -2.63 12.07 13.91
N PRO A 330 -2.89 11.88 15.22
CA PRO A 330 -2.75 12.97 16.18
C PRO A 330 -1.28 13.40 16.19
N VAL A 331 -1.01 14.66 16.55
CA VAL A 331 0.34 15.06 16.98
C VAL A 331 0.73 14.08 18.08
N PRO A 332 1.93 13.46 18.05
CA PRO A 332 2.34 12.59 19.13
C PRO A 332 2.25 13.35 20.45
N GLU A 333 1.30 12.96 21.28
CA GLU A 333 1.24 13.42 22.66
C GLU A 333 2.27 12.60 23.44
N VAL A 334 3.09 13.26 24.25
CA VAL A 334 3.96 12.57 25.21
C VAL A 334 3.05 12.03 26.29
N SER A 335 2.61 10.78 26.13
CA SER A 335 1.89 10.09 27.20
C SER A 335 2.84 9.81 28.36
N ALA A 336 2.38 10.04 29.57
CA ALA A 336 3.12 9.92 30.84
C ALA A 336 3.59 8.48 31.18
N GLY A 337 3.86 7.63 30.18
CA GLY A 337 4.31 6.24 30.35
C GLY A 337 5.81 6.04 30.53
N LEU A 338 6.62 7.08 30.49
CA LEU A 338 8.04 7.02 30.86
C LEU A 338 8.18 7.25 32.36
N GLY A 339 7.86 6.24 33.15
CA GLY A 339 8.14 6.16 34.58
C GLY A 339 9.64 6.00 34.88
N GLN A 340 10.47 6.89 34.34
CA GLN A 340 11.80 7.16 34.87
C GLN A 340 11.77 8.58 35.46
N GLN A 341 11.73 8.62 36.78
CA GLN A 341 11.91 9.84 37.56
C GLN A 341 13.22 10.51 37.15
N LEU A 342 13.12 11.55 36.31
CA LEU A 342 14.19 12.51 36.17
C LEU A 342 14.27 13.28 37.50
N HIS A 343 15.20 12.87 38.37
CA HIS A 343 15.54 13.65 39.55
C HIS A 343 16.22 14.95 39.09
N TRP A 344 15.45 16.03 39.05
CA TRP A 344 16.00 17.37 38.95
C TRP A 344 16.53 17.76 40.33
N THR A 345 17.83 17.86 40.50
CA THR A 345 18.43 18.55 41.65
C THR A 345 18.19 20.03 41.46
N THR A 346 17.29 20.61 42.22
CA THR A 346 17.07 22.05 42.30
C THR A 346 18.25 22.74 42.97
N PRO A 347 18.87 23.76 42.35
CA PRO A 347 19.73 24.68 43.09
C PRO A 347 18.84 25.48 44.06
N SER A 348 19.20 25.51 45.33
CA SER A 348 18.53 26.29 46.38
C SER A 348 18.66 27.78 46.09
N TRP A 349 17.58 28.44 45.76
CA TRP A 349 17.47 29.91 45.80
C TRP A 349 16.71 30.31 47.04
N GLY A 350 17.33 31.20 47.81
CA GLY A 350 16.89 31.65 49.13
C GLY A 350 15.49 32.24 49.16
N GLU A 351 14.85 31.99 50.28
CA GLU A 351 13.54 32.47 50.68
C GLU A 351 13.41 33.98 50.57
N ARG A 352 12.42 34.45 49.84
CA ARG A 352 11.80 35.74 50.09
C ARG A 352 10.31 35.54 50.28
N GLN A 353 9.86 35.59 51.53
CA GLN A 353 8.45 35.64 51.93
C GLN A 353 7.85 36.97 51.43
N GLU A 354 6.83 36.89 50.60
CA GLU A 354 5.85 37.95 50.44
C GLU A 354 4.46 37.40 50.78
N THR A 355 3.92 37.91 51.86
CA THR A 355 2.56 37.67 52.35
C THR A 355 1.55 38.27 51.38
N ILE A 356 0.70 37.42 50.79
CA ILE A 356 -0.51 37.86 50.06
C ILE A 356 -1.74 37.52 50.87
N ASP A 357 -2.53 38.57 51.12
CA ASP A 357 -3.73 38.68 51.93
C ASP A 357 -4.88 37.78 51.42
N GLU A 358 -5.34 36.88 52.28
CA GLU A 358 -6.47 35.98 52.08
C GLU A 358 -7.81 36.69 52.41
N ARG A 359 -8.31 37.59 51.57
CA ARG A 359 -9.69 38.08 51.67
C ARG A 359 -10.21 38.53 50.32
N LEU A 360 -10.76 37.60 49.53
CA LEU A 360 -11.77 37.94 48.48
C LEU A 360 -12.19 36.73 47.66
N TRP A 361 -12.76 35.71 48.25
CA TRP A 361 -13.57 34.73 47.50
C TRP A 361 -14.59 34.04 48.41
N THR A 362 -15.65 34.74 48.77
CA THR A 362 -16.90 34.11 49.20
C THR A 362 -18.04 34.73 48.43
N THR A 363 -18.84 33.85 47.87
CA THR A 363 -20.19 33.95 47.33
C THR A 363 -20.32 33.80 45.82
N GLY A 364 -20.79 32.61 45.43
CA GLY A 364 -21.24 32.33 44.06
C GLY A 364 -21.91 30.95 43.93
N LYS A 365 -23.22 30.93 44.08
CA LYS A 365 -24.14 29.78 44.03
C LYS A 365 -23.85 28.80 42.91
N ARG A 366 -23.80 27.49 43.24
CA ARG A 366 -23.92 26.37 42.31
C ARG A 366 -25.21 26.48 41.50
N ARG A 367 -25.08 26.56 40.17
CA ARG A 367 -26.15 26.23 39.22
C ARG A 367 -25.91 24.83 38.72
N GLU A 368 -26.87 23.95 38.91
CA GLU A 368 -26.94 22.61 38.28
C GLU A 368 -27.07 22.80 36.77
N ILE A 369 -26.22 22.10 36.00
CA ILE A 369 -26.26 22.05 34.54
C ILE A 369 -26.85 20.69 34.17
N PRO A 370 -27.91 20.64 33.34
CA PRO A 370 -28.51 19.37 32.91
C PRO A 370 -27.60 18.61 31.95
N ASP A 371 -27.74 17.28 31.98
CA ASP A 371 -27.12 16.28 31.13
C ASP A 371 -26.99 16.73 29.67
N ARG A 372 -25.77 16.83 29.17
CA ARG A 372 -25.49 17.08 27.75
C ARG A 372 -25.11 15.77 27.08
N GLN A 373 -25.89 15.41 26.05
CA GLN A 373 -25.59 14.44 25.04
C GLN A 373 -24.19 14.69 24.42
N PRO A 374 -23.45 13.66 23.95
CA PRO A 374 -22.14 13.82 23.33
C PRO A 374 -22.28 14.65 22.05
N LEU A 375 -21.65 15.82 22.06
CA LEU A 375 -21.55 16.72 20.91
C LEU A 375 -20.64 16.08 19.85
N SER A 376 -21.11 16.09 18.61
CA SER A 376 -20.34 15.79 17.41
C SER A 376 -19.02 16.58 17.39
N PRO A 377 -17.92 16.05 16.86
CA PRO A 377 -16.64 16.74 16.86
C PRO A 377 -16.76 18.05 16.07
N ILE A 378 -16.43 19.15 16.75
CA ILE A 378 -16.35 20.49 16.16
C ILE A 378 -15.25 20.46 15.10
N PRO A 379 -15.50 20.92 13.84
CA PRO A 379 -14.44 21.01 12.85
C PRO A 379 -13.34 21.96 13.36
N SER A 380 -12.09 21.52 13.25
CA SER A 380 -10.91 22.31 13.62
C SER A 380 -10.93 23.66 12.90
N PRO A 381 -10.80 24.80 13.60
CA PRO A 381 -10.84 26.13 13.00
C PRO A 381 -9.62 26.46 12.13
N TYR A 382 -8.64 25.54 12.01
CA TYR A 382 -7.39 25.79 11.32
C TYR A 382 -7.32 25.02 10.01
N PRO A 383 -7.28 25.68 8.85
CA PRO A 383 -7.29 25.03 7.53
C PRO A 383 -6.04 24.18 7.24
N HIS A 384 -4.95 24.37 7.96
CA HIS A 384 -3.67 23.66 7.75
C HIS A 384 -3.22 22.79 8.95
N GLY A 385 -4.05 22.55 9.92
CA GLY A 385 -3.83 21.54 10.96
C GLY A 385 -2.82 21.86 12.07
N VAL A 386 -2.19 23.04 12.06
CA VAL A 386 -1.33 23.54 13.15
C VAL A 386 -1.87 24.90 13.59
N PRO A 387 -2.05 25.14 14.90
CA PRO A 387 -2.44 26.47 15.39
C PRO A 387 -1.30 27.48 15.19
N LEU A 388 -1.62 28.77 15.22
CA LEU A 388 -0.60 29.82 15.25
C LEU A 388 0.28 29.63 16.49
N LEU A 389 1.58 29.50 16.27
CA LEU A 389 2.57 29.22 17.29
C LEU A 389 3.39 30.46 17.63
N ARG A 390 3.52 30.78 18.90
CA ARG A 390 4.40 31.84 19.38
C ARG A 390 5.76 31.26 19.73
N LEU A 391 6.81 31.64 18.99
CA LEU A 391 8.19 31.22 19.26
C LEU A 391 8.63 31.70 20.65
N ILE A 392 9.15 30.77 21.46
CA ILE A 392 9.78 31.04 22.74
C ILE A 392 11.31 31.11 22.58
N GLY A 393 11.90 30.17 21.84
CA GLY A 393 13.33 30.13 21.58
C GLY A 393 13.84 28.76 21.13
N GLN A 394 15.17 28.62 21.07
CA GLN A 394 15.88 27.41 20.66
C GLN A 394 16.51 26.71 21.88
N VAL A 395 16.36 25.38 21.96
CA VAL A 395 16.91 24.54 23.02
C VAL A 395 17.84 23.48 22.42
N ALA A 396 18.97 23.25 23.07
CA ALA A 396 20.01 22.28 22.70
C ALA A 396 20.49 22.43 21.23
N LEU A 397 20.38 23.62 20.65
CA LEU A 397 20.76 23.93 19.26
C LEU A 397 20.10 23.00 18.21
N THR A 398 18.99 22.36 18.58
CA THR A 398 18.33 21.32 17.76
C THR A 398 16.82 21.52 17.72
N TYR A 399 16.22 22.03 18.81
CA TYR A 399 14.79 22.12 18.93
C TYR A 399 14.34 23.57 19.12
N LEU A 400 13.27 23.95 18.43
CA LEU A 400 12.53 25.19 18.70
C LEU A 400 11.41 24.90 19.70
N VAL A 401 11.21 25.79 20.65
CA VAL A 401 10.10 25.78 21.59
C VAL A 401 9.12 26.85 21.20
N ALA A 402 7.86 26.50 21.02
CA ALA A 402 6.80 27.41 20.69
C ALA A 402 5.58 27.17 21.57
N GLU A 403 4.84 28.23 21.90
CA GLU A 403 3.58 28.18 22.62
C GLU A 403 2.41 28.22 21.62
N GLY A 404 1.43 27.36 21.82
CA GLY A 404 0.16 27.35 21.12
C GLY A 404 -1.03 27.44 22.08
N PRO A 405 -2.27 27.49 21.56
CA PRO A 405 -3.46 27.64 22.38
C PRO A 405 -3.69 26.49 23.37
N ASP A 406 -3.19 25.29 23.04
CA ASP A 406 -3.43 24.07 23.81
C ASP A 406 -2.19 23.57 24.58
N GLY A 407 -1.07 24.32 24.57
CA GLY A 407 0.15 23.95 25.29
C GLY A 407 1.45 24.36 24.58
N LEU A 408 2.52 23.62 24.91
CA LEU A 408 3.85 23.84 24.33
C LEU A 408 4.10 22.87 23.16
N TYR A 409 4.78 23.39 22.14
CA TYR A 409 5.25 22.62 20.98
C TYR A 409 6.77 22.60 20.97
N LEU A 410 7.34 21.40 20.91
CA LEU A 410 8.76 21.18 20.70
C LEU A 410 8.95 20.76 19.24
N ILE A 411 9.70 21.55 18.47
CA ILE A 411 9.84 21.40 17.02
C ILE A 411 11.28 21.06 16.71
N ASP A 412 11.51 19.94 16.00
CA ASP A 412 12.83 19.56 15.47
C ASP A 412 13.16 20.47 14.28
N GLN A 413 14.19 21.32 14.44
CA GLN A 413 14.59 22.30 13.41
C GLN A 413 15.01 21.65 12.09
N HIS A 414 15.67 20.48 12.14
CA HIS A 414 16.11 19.76 10.96
C HIS A 414 14.90 19.18 10.20
N ALA A 415 14.03 18.45 10.89
CA ALA A 415 12.83 17.84 10.32
C ALA A 415 11.84 18.90 9.79
N ALA A 416 11.71 20.03 10.50
CA ALA A 416 10.89 21.16 10.07
C ALA A 416 11.43 21.79 8.77
N HIS A 417 12.74 22.06 8.72
CA HIS A 417 13.37 22.65 7.53
C HIS A 417 13.35 21.71 6.32
N GLU A 418 13.57 20.40 6.52
CA GLU A 418 13.36 19.39 5.46
C GLU A 418 11.94 19.49 4.86
N ARG A 419 10.91 19.61 5.70
CA ARG A 419 9.53 19.74 5.25
C ARG A 419 9.29 21.01 4.45
N VAL A 420 9.74 22.13 4.95
CA VAL A 420 9.60 23.42 4.28
C VAL A 420 10.27 23.41 2.91
N LEU A 421 11.50 22.94 2.82
CA LEU A 421 12.22 22.85 1.55
C LEU A 421 11.52 21.92 0.56
N PHE A 422 11.08 20.76 1.02
CA PHE A 422 10.39 19.77 0.19
C PHE A 422 9.08 20.33 -0.39
N GLU A 423 8.24 20.93 0.42
CA GLU A 423 6.95 21.47 -0.06
C GLU A 423 7.14 22.68 -0.98
N ARG A 424 8.15 23.52 -0.73
CA ARG A 424 8.53 24.61 -1.64
C ARG A 424 8.96 24.07 -3.01
N PHE A 425 9.77 23.02 -3.01
CA PHE A 425 10.26 22.39 -4.24
C PHE A 425 9.11 21.79 -5.05
N ILE A 426 8.26 20.99 -4.41
CA ILE A 426 7.08 20.38 -5.06
C ILE A 426 6.11 21.44 -5.59
N SER A 427 5.86 22.51 -4.82
CA SER A 427 4.98 23.59 -5.25
C SER A 427 5.51 24.35 -6.48
N GLN A 428 6.81 24.54 -6.55
CA GLN A 428 7.46 25.15 -7.73
C GLN A 428 7.36 24.20 -8.94
N HIS A 429 7.63 22.93 -8.75
CA HIS A 429 7.53 21.92 -9.82
C HIS A 429 6.13 21.83 -10.39
N GLN A 430 5.09 21.76 -9.55
CA GLN A 430 3.70 21.71 -9.99
C GLN A 430 3.25 22.98 -10.76
N ARG A 431 3.75 24.15 -10.38
CA ARG A 431 3.48 25.41 -11.12
C ARG A 431 4.09 25.38 -12.50
N VAL A 432 5.31 24.86 -12.65
CA VAL A 432 5.99 24.70 -13.93
C VAL A 432 5.21 23.75 -14.84
N ASP A 433 4.81 22.58 -14.35
CA ASP A 433 4.01 21.60 -15.09
C ASP A 433 2.64 22.15 -15.56
N GLN A 434 1.98 22.95 -14.71
CA GLN A 434 0.71 23.59 -15.08
C GLN A 434 0.88 24.63 -16.18
N LEU A 435 1.97 25.40 -16.16
CA LEU A 435 2.28 26.38 -17.20
C LEU A 435 2.63 25.70 -18.53
N ASP A 436 3.34 24.59 -18.52
CA ASP A 436 3.65 23.82 -19.73
C ASP A 436 2.41 23.19 -20.36
N ARG A 437 1.49 22.65 -19.56
CA ARG A 437 0.21 22.13 -20.06
C ARG A 437 -0.68 23.22 -20.68
N SER A 438 -0.61 24.46 -20.18
CA SER A 438 -1.36 25.59 -20.71
C SER A 438 -0.79 26.13 -22.02
N ARG A 439 0.51 25.92 -22.30
CA ARG A 439 1.23 26.41 -23.48
C ARG A 439 1.28 25.45 -24.66
N GLN A 440 0.85 24.19 -24.51
CA GLN A 440 0.82 23.19 -25.61
C GLN A 440 -0.12 23.52 -26.76
N HIS A 441 -0.73 24.71 -26.78
CA HIS A 441 -1.60 25.21 -27.88
C HIS A 441 -0.92 26.25 -28.81
N GLU A 442 0.38 26.53 -28.63
CA GLU A 442 1.13 27.40 -29.55
C GLU A 442 2.33 26.67 -30.16
N PRO A 443 2.43 26.57 -31.51
CA PRO A 443 3.42 25.70 -32.18
C PRO A 443 4.85 26.24 -32.28
N ASP A 444 5.21 27.37 -31.67
CA ASP A 444 6.53 27.99 -31.83
C ASP A 444 7.10 28.58 -30.53
N SER A 445 7.47 27.76 -29.57
CA SER A 445 8.43 28.22 -28.55
C SER A 445 9.18 27.06 -27.90
N GLN A 446 10.47 26.95 -28.25
CA GLN A 446 11.49 26.25 -27.49
C GLN A 446 11.65 26.93 -26.13
N SER A 447 10.86 26.56 -25.13
CA SER A 447 11.15 26.88 -23.73
C SER A 447 10.73 25.71 -22.87
N VAL A 448 11.67 24.82 -22.59
CA VAL A 448 11.56 23.85 -21.51
C VAL A 448 11.42 24.64 -20.22
N SER A 449 10.23 24.68 -19.66
CA SER A 449 9.95 25.31 -18.37
C SER A 449 10.56 24.44 -17.29
N ALA A 450 11.83 24.67 -16.97
CA ALA A 450 12.55 23.98 -15.90
C ALA A 450 12.40 24.75 -14.57
N ILE A 451 12.54 24.06 -13.46
CA ILE A 451 12.64 24.67 -12.13
C ILE A 451 13.75 25.75 -12.17
N PRO A 452 13.55 26.93 -11.53
CA PRO A 452 14.58 27.97 -11.51
C PRO A 452 15.92 27.40 -11.06
N ALA A 453 16.92 27.52 -11.93
CA ALA A 453 18.28 27.06 -11.70
C ALA A 453 19.21 28.23 -11.41
N GLN A 454 20.14 28.04 -10.48
CA GLN A 454 21.21 28.98 -10.20
C GLN A 454 22.48 28.49 -10.88
N SER A 455 23.02 29.31 -11.78
CA SER A 455 24.33 29.05 -12.38
C SER A 455 25.44 29.19 -11.35
N LEU A 456 26.37 28.27 -11.38
CA LEU A 456 27.58 28.32 -10.54
C LEU A 456 28.58 29.30 -11.12
N LEU A 457 29.25 30.06 -10.26
CA LEU A 457 30.32 30.97 -10.67
C LEU A 457 31.47 30.22 -11.34
N GLN A 458 31.79 29.04 -10.84
CA GLN A 458 32.73 28.10 -11.44
C GLN A 458 32.04 26.74 -11.57
N PRO A 459 32.06 26.12 -12.76
CA PRO A 459 31.55 24.76 -12.92
C PRO A 459 32.35 23.78 -12.06
N VAL A 460 31.65 22.79 -11.49
CA VAL A 460 32.24 21.77 -10.61
C VAL A 460 32.31 20.44 -11.35
N THR A 461 33.50 19.81 -11.36
CA THR A 461 33.69 18.47 -11.91
C THR A 461 33.35 17.40 -10.86
N VAL A 462 32.64 16.36 -11.27
CA VAL A 462 32.26 15.22 -10.43
C VAL A 462 32.63 13.94 -11.16
N ASP A 463 33.45 13.09 -10.52
CA ASP A 463 33.83 11.80 -11.04
C ASP A 463 32.98 10.72 -10.44
N LEU A 464 32.42 9.84 -11.31
CA LEU A 464 31.52 8.75 -10.93
C LEU A 464 32.06 7.41 -11.42
N PRO A 465 31.85 6.31 -10.69
CA PRO A 465 32.13 4.95 -11.15
C PRO A 465 31.38 4.66 -12.45
N PRO A 466 31.87 3.73 -13.31
CA PRO A 466 31.27 3.45 -14.62
C PRO A 466 29.79 3.04 -14.59
N GLY A 467 29.35 2.31 -13.54
CA GLY A 467 27.95 1.93 -13.33
C GLY A 467 27.06 3.15 -13.07
N SER A 468 27.44 3.97 -12.11
CA SER A 468 26.77 5.21 -11.71
C SER A 468 26.74 6.23 -12.84
N ALA A 469 27.85 6.35 -13.60
CA ALA A 469 27.95 7.24 -14.75
C ALA A 469 26.93 6.90 -15.84
N ARG A 470 26.74 5.60 -16.13
CA ARG A 470 25.75 5.14 -17.11
C ARG A 470 24.33 5.48 -16.68
N LEU A 471 23.98 5.23 -15.41
CA LEU A 471 22.67 5.58 -14.84
C LEU A 471 22.42 7.08 -14.91
N LEU A 472 23.42 7.90 -14.57
CA LEU A 472 23.30 9.36 -14.63
C LEU A 472 23.04 9.86 -16.06
N ILE A 473 23.72 9.28 -17.08
CA ILE A 473 23.51 9.66 -18.49
C ILE A 473 22.07 9.44 -18.93
N GLU A 474 21.47 8.30 -18.55
CA GLU A 474 20.07 7.97 -18.86
C GLU A 474 19.09 8.97 -18.19
N GLN A 475 19.46 9.55 -17.05
CA GLN A 475 18.60 10.44 -16.26
C GLN A 475 18.92 11.94 -16.45
N LEU A 476 19.85 12.32 -17.34
CA LEU A 476 20.14 13.71 -17.64
C LEU A 476 18.92 14.57 -18.04
N PRO A 477 17.94 14.05 -18.83
CA PRO A 477 16.73 14.81 -19.14
C PRO A 477 15.91 15.14 -17.88
N LEU A 478 15.77 14.20 -16.96
CA LEU A 478 15.06 14.36 -15.68
C LEU A 478 15.76 15.39 -14.80
N LEU A 479 17.08 15.34 -14.70
CA LEU A 479 17.87 16.30 -13.94
C LEU A 479 17.75 17.73 -14.47
N ARG A 480 17.70 17.90 -15.79
CA ARG A 480 17.44 19.22 -16.40
C ARG A 480 16.07 19.75 -16.01
N HIS A 481 15.06 18.90 -15.98
CA HIS A 481 13.71 19.27 -15.56
C HIS A 481 13.67 19.71 -14.09
N LEU A 482 14.47 19.05 -13.24
CA LEU A 482 14.64 19.41 -11.83
C LEU A 482 15.55 20.62 -11.59
N GLY A 483 16.07 21.28 -12.64
CA GLY A 483 16.89 22.49 -12.55
C GLY A 483 18.39 22.24 -12.40
N PHE A 484 18.87 21.00 -12.56
CA PHE A 484 20.30 20.72 -12.65
C PHE A 484 20.78 20.87 -14.08
N GLN A 485 21.88 21.58 -14.29
CA GLN A 485 22.60 21.59 -15.56
C GLN A 485 23.89 20.80 -15.42
N VAL A 486 23.83 19.56 -15.88
CA VAL A 486 24.94 18.60 -15.83
C VAL A 486 25.29 18.18 -17.25
N GLU A 487 26.56 18.23 -17.60
CA GLU A 487 27.12 17.83 -18.90
C GLU A 487 28.16 16.73 -18.70
N GLN A 488 28.17 15.77 -19.61
CA GLN A 488 29.23 14.76 -19.62
C GLN A 488 30.53 15.39 -20.17
N PHE A 489 31.60 15.35 -19.40
CA PHE A 489 32.91 15.91 -19.76
C PHE A 489 33.92 14.80 -20.12
N GLY A 490 33.70 13.57 -19.62
CA GLY A 490 34.53 12.41 -19.87
C GLY A 490 33.78 11.09 -19.66
N PRO A 491 34.39 9.91 -19.81
CA PRO A 491 33.74 8.63 -19.66
C PRO A 491 33.08 8.39 -18.29
N GLY A 492 33.60 8.99 -17.22
CA GLY A 492 33.05 8.94 -15.87
C GLY A 492 33.00 10.30 -15.19
N THR A 493 33.36 11.39 -15.91
CA THR A 493 33.47 12.76 -15.37
C THR A 493 32.29 13.59 -15.88
N PHE A 494 31.65 14.31 -14.98
CA PHE A 494 30.51 15.20 -15.27
C PHE A 494 30.82 16.63 -14.79
N LEU A 495 30.34 17.61 -15.54
CA LEU A 495 30.50 19.03 -15.24
C LEU A 495 29.14 19.59 -14.81
N VAL A 496 29.05 20.05 -13.57
CA VAL A 496 27.85 20.71 -13.02
C VAL A 496 27.99 22.22 -13.25
N ARG A 497 27.07 22.81 -14.03
CA ARG A 497 27.07 24.25 -14.35
C ARG A 497 26.02 25.03 -13.56
N ALA A 498 24.89 24.37 -13.23
CA ALA A 498 23.85 24.97 -12.43
C ALA A 498 23.15 23.92 -11.54
N VAL A 499 22.64 24.38 -10.43
CA VAL A 499 21.80 23.59 -9.49
C VAL A 499 20.47 24.31 -9.27
N PRO A 500 19.41 23.60 -8.83
CA PRO A 500 18.15 24.23 -8.47
C PRO A 500 18.37 25.38 -7.48
N SER A 501 17.71 26.52 -7.68
CA SER A 501 17.89 27.73 -6.86
C SER A 501 17.60 27.50 -5.37
N LEU A 502 16.76 26.50 -5.04
CA LEU A 502 16.47 26.08 -3.66
C LEU A 502 17.65 25.39 -2.95
N LEU A 503 18.67 24.98 -3.71
CA LEU A 503 19.87 24.31 -3.20
C LEU A 503 21.06 25.26 -3.03
N THR A 504 20.80 26.56 -3.07
CA THR A 504 21.81 27.59 -2.86
C THR A 504 22.50 27.40 -1.52
N GLY A 505 23.84 27.28 -1.54
CA GLY A 505 24.64 27.04 -0.32
C GLY A 505 25.03 25.58 -0.05
N ILE A 506 24.62 24.63 -0.91
CA ILE A 506 25.05 23.23 -0.85
C ILE A 506 26.20 23.03 -1.85
N ASP A 507 27.14 22.16 -1.49
CA ASP A 507 28.17 21.71 -2.43
C ASP A 507 27.50 20.95 -3.61
N PRO A 508 27.65 21.44 -4.86
CA PRO A 508 27.05 20.84 -6.05
C PRO A 508 27.47 19.39 -6.29
N ALA A 509 28.71 19.02 -5.91
CA ALA A 509 29.19 17.64 -6.03
C ALA A 509 28.46 16.71 -5.08
N LEU A 510 28.25 17.11 -3.82
CA LEU A 510 27.50 16.34 -2.84
C LEU A 510 26.02 16.21 -3.25
N ALA A 511 25.44 17.24 -3.85
CA ALA A 511 24.07 17.19 -4.35
C ALA A 511 23.92 16.15 -5.48
N LEU A 512 24.87 16.15 -6.45
CA LEU A 512 24.84 15.19 -7.55
C LEU A 512 25.10 13.76 -7.08
N HIS A 513 26.06 13.52 -6.18
CA HIS A 513 26.29 12.20 -5.59
C HIS A 513 25.05 11.65 -4.89
N ALA A 514 24.31 12.49 -4.15
CA ALA A 514 23.07 12.07 -3.48
C ALA A 514 22.00 11.60 -4.47
N VAL A 515 21.92 12.26 -5.62
CA VAL A 515 20.99 11.91 -6.69
C VAL A 515 21.37 10.57 -7.34
N VAL A 516 22.66 10.34 -7.57
CA VAL A 516 23.17 9.12 -8.20
C VAL A 516 22.98 7.90 -7.31
N GLU A 517 23.20 8.02 -5.99
CA GLU A 517 22.92 6.95 -5.02
C GLU A 517 21.47 6.48 -5.08
N ASP A 518 20.51 7.36 -5.41
CA ASP A 518 19.09 6.98 -5.55
C ASP A 518 18.82 6.14 -6.80
N PHE A 519 19.54 6.40 -7.89
CA PHE A 519 19.36 5.61 -9.11
C PHE A 519 19.88 4.17 -8.97
N GLU A 520 20.81 3.92 -8.05
CA GLU A 520 21.37 2.58 -7.80
C GLU A 520 20.44 1.69 -6.96
N GLU A 521 19.54 2.27 -6.15
CA GLU A 521 18.67 1.53 -5.23
C GLU A 521 17.34 1.05 -5.87
N ASP A 522 16.98 1.47 -7.09
CA ASP A 522 15.63 1.24 -7.65
C ASP A 522 15.56 0.33 -8.89
N GLU A 523 14.77 -0.75 -8.75
CA GLU A 523 14.17 -1.48 -9.86
C GLU A 523 12.93 -0.71 -10.37
N THR A 524 13.05 0.02 -11.49
CA THR A 524 11.97 0.67 -12.28
C THR A 524 10.85 1.38 -11.49
N PRO A 525 11.05 2.60 -11.01
CA PRO A 525 9.99 3.41 -10.41
C PRO A 525 9.14 4.13 -11.47
N LEU A 526 7.89 4.46 -11.11
CA LEU A 526 7.09 5.43 -11.86
C LEU A 526 7.81 6.80 -11.87
N GLN A 527 7.79 7.49 -13.01
CA GLN A 527 8.55 8.73 -13.25
C GLN A 527 8.33 9.80 -12.15
N THR A 528 7.08 9.97 -11.69
CA THR A 528 6.69 10.89 -10.59
C THR A 528 7.29 10.53 -9.22
N GLU A 529 7.62 9.28 -8.97
CA GLU A 529 8.21 8.83 -7.70
C GLU A 529 9.72 9.06 -7.65
N VAL A 530 10.40 8.92 -8.78
CA VAL A 530 11.85 9.23 -8.88
C VAL A 530 12.09 10.69 -8.55
N GLU A 531 11.29 11.59 -9.12
CA GLU A 531 11.39 13.03 -8.88
C GLU A 531 11.20 13.36 -7.39
N ALA A 532 10.15 12.84 -6.75
CA ALA A 532 9.90 13.08 -5.34
C ALA A 532 11.01 12.53 -4.41
N LYS A 533 11.60 11.40 -4.76
CA LYS A 533 12.74 10.80 -4.03
C LYS A 533 13.99 11.68 -4.12
N ILE A 534 14.35 12.09 -5.32
CA ILE A 534 15.49 12.97 -5.57
C ILE A 534 15.32 14.26 -4.77
N ILE A 535 14.14 14.88 -4.86
CA ILE A 535 13.82 16.12 -4.15
C ILE A 535 13.95 15.90 -2.62
N ALA A 536 13.41 14.83 -2.07
CA ALA A 536 13.47 14.56 -0.63
C ALA A 536 14.90 14.40 -0.12
N ARG A 537 15.76 13.66 -0.83
CA ARG A 537 17.17 13.48 -0.43
C ARG A 537 17.99 14.76 -0.55
N VAL A 538 17.74 15.51 -1.60
CA VAL A 538 18.38 16.81 -1.77
C VAL A 538 17.97 17.74 -0.65
N CYS A 539 16.68 17.83 -0.30
CA CYS A 539 16.17 18.63 0.80
C CYS A 539 16.76 18.20 2.16
N LYS A 540 16.95 16.90 2.39
CA LYS A 540 17.59 16.38 3.60
C LYS A 540 19.03 16.87 3.77
N ARG A 541 19.80 16.92 2.69
CA ARG A 541 21.18 17.43 2.74
C ARG A 541 21.24 18.97 2.84
N ALA A 542 20.20 19.65 2.32
CA ALA A 542 20.03 21.09 2.36
C ALA A 542 19.52 21.62 3.71
N ALA A 543 18.84 20.78 4.48
CA ALA A 543 18.23 21.21 5.73
C ALA A 543 19.26 21.60 6.78
N VAL A 544 18.88 22.56 7.65
CA VAL A 544 19.64 22.99 8.82
C VAL A 544 20.08 21.76 9.63
N LYS A 545 21.35 21.64 9.92
CA LYS A 545 21.88 20.50 10.67
C LYS A 545 21.57 20.62 12.17
N ALA A 546 21.41 19.48 12.83
CA ALA A 546 21.35 19.44 14.29
C ALA A 546 22.66 20.05 14.88
N GLY A 547 22.53 20.91 15.89
CA GLY A 547 23.66 21.64 16.47
C GLY A 547 23.96 23.01 15.82
N GLN A 548 23.22 23.43 14.81
CA GLN A 548 23.35 24.74 14.19
C GLN A 548 22.53 25.78 14.99
N ILE A 549 23.20 26.89 15.32
CA ILE A 549 22.54 28.04 15.95
C ILE A 549 21.77 28.80 14.87
N LEU A 550 20.47 28.98 15.09
CA LEU A 550 19.65 29.84 14.26
C LEU A 550 19.48 31.21 14.94
N SER A 551 19.59 32.29 14.17
CA SER A 551 19.23 33.62 14.64
C SER A 551 17.74 33.69 14.96
N PRO A 552 17.27 34.60 15.83
CA PRO A 552 15.85 34.77 16.15
C PRO A 552 14.96 35.00 14.91
N GLU A 553 15.50 35.61 13.86
CA GLU A 553 14.79 35.82 12.60
C GLU A 553 14.65 34.52 11.79
N GLU A 554 15.74 33.74 11.69
CA GLU A 554 15.70 32.43 11.03
C GLU A 554 14.75 31.45 11.74
N GLN A 555 14.75 31.47 13.09
CA GLN A 555 13.80 30.65 13.90
C GLN A 555 12.36 31.02 13.59
N ARG A 556 12.03 32.34 13.52
CA ARG A 556 10.67 32.80 13.19
C ARG A 556 10.28 32.43 11.77
N THR A 557 11.19 32.65 10.82
CA THR A 557 10.96 32.32 9.42
C THR A 557 10.69 30.83 9.25
N LEU A 558 11.49 29.97 9.89
CA LEU A 558 11.30 28.53 9.85
C LEU A 558 9.95 28.10 10.42
N LEU A 559 9.51 28.71 11.51
CA LEU A 559 8.23 28.44 12.12
C LEU A 559 7.06 28.86 11.22
N GLN A 560 7.11 30.08 10.66
CA GLN A 560 6.10 30.61 9.73
C GLN A 560 5.99 29.76 8.46
N ASP A 561 7.15 29.38 7.91
CA ASP A 561 7.20 28.52 6.73
C ASP A 561 6.62 27.12 7.01
N LEU A 562 6.88 26.56 8.21
CA LEU A 562 6.32 25.28 8.63
C LEU A 562 4.79 25.37 8.81
N GLU A 563 4.29 26.45 9.40
CA GLU A 563 2.84 26.71 9.54
C GLU A 563 2.14 26.83 8.18
N ALA A 564 2.84 27.33 7.15
CA ALA A 564 2.32 27.46 5.79
C ALA A 564 2.34 26.13 5.00
N CYS A 565 3.03 25.10 5.49
CA CYS A 565 3.10 23.78 4.85
C CYS A 565 1.74 23.07 4.86
N GLN A 566 1.47 22.25 3.84
CA GLN A 566 0.26 21.42 3.77
C GLN A 566 0.30 20.27 4.80
N SER A 567 1.48 19.79 5.14
CA SER A 567 1.69 18.69 6.10
C SER A 567 2.78 19.02 7.12
N PRO A 568 2.58 20.02 7.98
CA PRO A 568 3.63 20.56 8.85
C PRO A 568 4.09 19.61 9.96
N ARG A 569 3.36 18.52 10.21
CA ARG A 569 3.58 17.60 11.36
C ARG A 569 4.59 16.49 11.10
N THR A 570 4.96 16.25 9.84
CA THR A 570 5.89 15.18 9.45
C THR A 570 6.90 15.69 8.42
N CYS A 571 8.17 15.31 8.54
CA CYS A 571 9.15 15.57 7.49
C CYS A 571 8.94 14.65 6.28
N PRO A 572 9.58 14.87 5.12
CA PRO A 572 9.47 14.01 3.95
C PRO A 572 9.85 12.55 4.21
N HIS A 573 10.63 12.30 5.25
CA HIS A 573 11.08 10.98 5.68
C HIS A 573 10.15 10.31 6.73
N GLY A 574 8.97 10.91 7.03
CA GLY A 574 7.99 10.36 7.96
C GLY A 574 8.30 10.57 9.44
N ARG A 575 9.36 11.32 9.79
CA ARG A 575 9.64 11.68 11.19
C ARG A 575 8.71 12.81 11.63
N PRO A 576 8.21 12.82 12.88
CA PRO A 576 7.47 13.96 13.39
C PRO A 576 8.37 15.21 13.39
N THR A 577 7.84 16.32 12.89
CA THR A 577 8.51 17.62 12.93
C THR A 577 8.30 18.32 14.26
N MET A 578 7.24 17.95 14.99
CA MET A 578 6.90 18.57 16.28
C MET A 578 6.25 17.57 17.24
N ILE A 579 6.41 17.84 18.54
CA ILE A 579 5.77 17.16 19.65
C ILE A 579 4.95 18.18 20.42
N HIS A 580 3.71 17.85 20.75
CA HIS A 580 2.81 18.68 21.53
C HIS A 580 2.78 18.24 23.01
N LEU A 581 3.00 19.16 23.92
CA LEU A 581 2.90 18.99 25.37
C LEU A 581 1.65 19.76 25.83
N THR A 582 0.56 19.05 26.08
CA THR A 582 -0.70 19.68 26.50
C THR A 582 -0.57 20.35 27.87
N VAL A 583 -1.36 21.38 28.11
CA VAL A 583 -1.42 22.06 29.44
C VAL A 583 -1.76 21.04 30.54
N ASP A 584 -2.69 20.11 30.27
CA ASP A 584 -3.06 19.05 31.21
C ASP A 584 -1.89 18.14 31.58
N LEU A 585 -1.02 17.80 30.61
CA LEU A 585 0.19 17.02 30.87
C LEU A 585 1.16 17.80 31.77
N LEU A 586 1.37 19.09 31.46
CA LEU A 586 2.24 19.95 32.24
C LEU A 586 1.71 20.11 33.68
N GLU A 587 0.42 20.35 33.85
CA GLU A 587 -0.20 20.48 35.17
C GLU A 587 -0.11 19.21 36.02
N ARG A 588 -0.22 18.01 35.38
CA ARG A 588 0.00 16.72 36.08
C ARG A 588 1.45 16.56 36.51
N GLN A 589 2.40 16.89 35.64
CA GLN A 589 3.82 16.76 35.92
C GLN A 589 4.27 17.69 37.05
N PHE A 590 3.64 18.87 37.18
CA PHE A 590 3.88 19.82 38.28
C PHE A 590 3.00 19.56 39.52
N GLY A 591 2.25 18.43 39.54
CA GLY A 591 1.42 18.05 40.68
C GLY A 591 0.20 18.96 40.92
N ARG A 592 -0.20 19.81 39.95
CA ARG A 592 -1.35 20.70 40.05
C ARG A 592 -2.70 20.01 39.83
N LYS A 593 -2.70 18.83 39.18
CA LYS A 593 -3.85 17.93 39.06
C LYS A 593 -3.45 16.55 39.59
N GLY A 594 -4.20 16.00 40.53
CA GLY A 594 -3.97 14.66 41.07
C GLY A 594 -4.21 13.55 40.02
N PRO A 595 -3.67 12.33 40.27
CA PRO A 595 -3.98 11.20 39.44
C PRO A 595 -5.48 10.88 39.48
N ARG A 596 -6.11 10.72 38.31
CA ARG A 596 -7.46 10.14 38.18
C ARG A 596 -7.39 8.65 38.19
#